data_08a4f783cbf5fcf418556e5c3cbfef32
#
_entry.id   08a4f783cbf5fcf418556e5c3cbfef32
#
_cell.length_a   1.000
_cell.length_b   1.000
_cell.length_c   1.000
_cell.angle_alpha   90.00
_cell.angle_beta   90.00
_cell.angle_gamma   90.00
#
_symmetry.space_group_name_H-M   'P 1'
#
loop_
_entity.id
_entity.type
_entity.pdbx_description
1 polymer ?
#
loop_
_entity_poly.entity_id
_entity_poly.type
_entity_poly.pdbx_seq_one_letter_code
_entity_poly.pdbx_strand_id
1 'polypeptide(L)'
;VQGLTPVKLGERVPDEIAGARVLDASGGEIEVGIFWKRGPCLLILLRHFGCVGCAQQVRELAPRLFELSRIGLRTVLVGSGSVEQRAAFMARNRLDGAPVTVVTDPSLGLYRALGLVRSAWAALGPRALLETTRAMAAGHPQRGLEGDLRQQGGVLLVDRRGLVRLLHRSRSIGDHPPASDLVHAALRLALEERAPTVMV
;
A
#
# COMPACT_ATOMS: atom_id res chain seq x y z
N VAL A 1 18.40 4.85 -18.67
CA VAL A 1 17.39 4.31 -17.77
C VAL A 1 17.94 2.97 -17.32
N GLN A 2 18.51 2.90 -16.10
CA GLN A 2 18.95 1.65 -15.49
C GLN A 2 17.69 0.79 -15.35
N GLY A 3 17.73 -0.44 -15.91
CA GLY A 3 16.59 -1.35 -15.89
C GLY A 3 16.23 -1.70 -14.45
N LEU A 4 15.00 -1.40 -14.04
CA LEU A 4 14.47 -1.77 -12.74
C LEU A 4 14.56 -3.29 -12.58
N THR A 5 15.10 -3.77 -11.46
CA THR A 5 15.13 -5.20 -11.14
C THR A 5 13.66 -5.67 -10.99
N PRO A 6 13.21 -6.66 -11.80
CA PRO A 6 11.81 -7.07 -11.74
C PRO A 6 11.51 -7.74 -10.41
N VAL A 7 10.46 -7.25 -9.75
CA VAL A 7 9.93 -7.87 -8.53
C VAL A 7 9.10 -9.08 -8.93
N LYS A 8 9.45 -10.27 -8.42
CA LYS A 8 8.76 -11.53 -8.71
C LYS A 8 8.26 -12.22 -7.46
N LEU A 9 7.17 -12.94 -7.60
CA LEU A 9 6.59 -13.75 -6.53
C LEU A 9 7.58 -14.83 -6.08
N GLY A 10 7.74 -15.03 -4.77
CA GLY A 10 8.64 -16.02 -4.19
C GLY A 10 10.11 -15.59 -4.13
N GLU A 11 10.51 -14.52 -4.82
CA GLU A 11 11.87 -13.98 -4.76
C GLU A 11 12.00 -12.93 -3.63
N ARG A 12 13.23 -12.67 -3.22
CA ARG A 12 13.54 -11.61 -2.25
C ARG A 12 13.24 -10.25 -2.85
N VAL A 13 12.65 -9.38 -2.03
CA VAL A 13 12.46 -7.96 -2.40
C VAL A 13 13.82 -7.36 -2.77
N PRO A 14 13.97 -6.75 -3.96
CA PRO A 14 15.22 -6.10 -4.38
C PRO A 14 15.67 -5.02 -3.40
N ASP A 15 16.99 -4.87 -3.25
CA ASP A 15 17.58 -3.89 -2.32
C ASP A 15 17.18 -2.44 -2.64
N GLU A 16 16.94 -2.11 -3.90
CA GLU A 16 16.42 -0.79 -4.32
C GLU A 16 15.05 -0.48 -3.70
N ILE A 17 14.20 -1.50 -3.51
CA ILE A 17 12.88 -1.36 -2.88
C ILE A 17 13.04 -1.36 -1.36
N ALA A 18 13.84 -2.28 -0.81
CA ALA A 18 14.06 -2.36 0.62
C ALA A 18 14.73 -1.09 1.17
N GLY A 19 15.68 -0.51 0.43
CA GLY A 19 16.39 0.74 0.76
C GLY A 19 15.65 2.01 0.34
N ALA A 20 14.50 1.91 -0.33
CA ALA A 20 13.71 3.09 -0.67
C ALA A 20 13.29 3.84 0.60
N ARG A 21 13.36 5.19 0.57
CA ARG A 21 13.05 6.04 1.71
C ARG A 21 11.67 6.61 1.63
N VAL A 22 10.98 6.58 2.75
CA VAL A 22 9.67 7.18 2.97
C VAL A 22 9.74 8.06 4.21
N LEU A 23 8.80 9.00 4.37
CA LEU A 23 8.76 9.90 5.52
C LEU A 23 7.71 9.41 6.54
N ASP A 24 8.08 9.45 7.79
CA ASP A 24 7.18 9.16 8.91
C ASP A 24 6.28 10.36 9.29
N ALA A 25 5.66 10.29 10.48
CA ALA A 25 4.78 11.32 11.01
C ALA A 25 5.50 12.65 11.31
N SER A 26 6.79 12.58 11.65
CA SER A 26 7.64 13.75 11.96
C SER A 26 8.37 14.30 10.75
N GLY A 27 8.28 13.65 9.59
CA GLY A 27 9.07 13.96 8.40
C GLY A 27 10.45 13.29 8.41
N GLY A 28 10.71 12.39 9.37
CA GLY A 28 11.94 11.59 9.41
C GLY A 28 11.94 10.52 8.32
N GLU A 29 13.12 10.31 7.72
CA GLU A 29 13.30 9.27 6.70
C GLU A 29 13.39 7.86 7.30
N ILE A 30 12.65 6.93 6.72
CA ILE A 30 12.64 5.51 7.07
C ILE A 30 12.90 4.68 5.83
N GLU A 31 13.78 3.68 5.91
CA GLU A 31 13.93 2.66 4.87
C GLU A 31 12.77 1.68 4.92
N VAL A 32 12.17 1.42 3.76
CA VAL A 32 10.97 0.56 3.64
C VAL A 32 11.22 -0.86 4.16
N GLY A 33 12.43 -1.38 3.98
CA GLY A 33 12.83 -2.71 4.44
C GLY A 33 12.65 -2.96 5.93
N ILE A 34 12.61 -1.91 6.77
CA ILE A 34 12.40 -2.06 8.22
C ILE A 34 11.03 -2.63 8.56
N PHE A 35 10.04 -2.44 7.66
CA PHE A 35 8.67 -2.84 7.94
C PHE A 35 8.47 -4.35 7.99
N TRP A 36 9.32 -5.15 7.34
CA TRP A 36 9.25 -6.62 7.40
C TRP A 36 10.40 -7.29 8.16
N LYS A 37 11.33 -6.51 8.74
CA LYS A 37 12.42 -7.08 9.56
C LYS A 37 11.94 -7.83 10.82
N ARG A 38 10.76 -7.50 11.34
CA ARG A 38 10.21 -8.07 12.59
C ARG A 38 8.97 -8.93 12.37
N GLY A 39 8.57 -9.18 11.14
CA GLY A 39 7.37 -9.96 10.81
C GLY A 39 6.86 -9.63 9.42
N PRO A 40 5.89 -10.39 8.92
CA PRO A 40 5.30 -10.15 7.61
C PRO A 40 4.66 -8.76 7.53
N CYS A 41 4.70 -8.18 6.33
CA CYS A 41 4.24 -6.83 6.10
C CYS A 41 3.36 -6.74 4.85
N LEU A 42 2.19 -6.13 5.00
CA LEU A 42 1.31 -5.73 3.91
C LEU A 42 1.50 -4.23 3.65
N LEU A 43 2.18 -3.90 2.54
CA LEU A 43 2.29 -2.52 2.06
C LEU A 43 1.18 -2.24 1.05
N ILE A 44 0.42 -1.18 1.29
CA ILE A 44 -0.60 -0.67 0.37
C ILE A 44 -0.14 0.72 -0.08
N LEU A 45 0.23 0.81 -1.36
CA LEU A 45 0.64 2.06 -1.97
C LEU A 45 -0.61 2.75 -2.52
N LEU A 46 -1.00 3.80 -1.86
CA LEU A 46 -2.12 4.65 -2.26
C LEU A 46 -1.68 5.50 -3.45
N ARG A 47 -2.58 5.83 -4.35
CA ARG A 47 -2.26 6.77 -5.44
C ARG A 47 -1.82 8.13 -4.89
N HIS A 48 -2.65 8.69 -4.03
CA HIS A 48 -2.40 9.91 -3.25
C HIS A 48 -3.43 10.01 -2.11
N PHE A 49 -3.21 10.86 -1.13
CA PHE A 49 -4.07 10.95 0.06
C PHE A 49 -5.47 11.51 -0.20
N GLY A 50 -5.69 12.26 -1.30
CA GLY A 50 -7.01 12.75 -1.71
C GLY A 50 -7.81 11.78 -2.60
N CYS A 51 -7.27 10.60 -2.91
CA CYS A 51 -7.91 9.65 -3.83
C CYS A 51 -9.10 8.95 -3.18
N VAL A 52 -10.28 9.07 -3.80
CA VAL A 52 -11.52 8.45 -3.33
C VAL A 52 -11.46 6.92 -3.33
N GLY A 53 -10.91 6.30 -4.38
CA GLY A 53 -10.74 4.84 -4.45
C GLY A 53 -9.77 4.31 -3.39
N CYS A 54 -8.70 5.07 -3.07
CA CYS A 54 -7.79 4.71 -1.99
C CYS A 54 -8.48 4.79 -0.62
N ALA A 55 -9.29 5.83 -0.38
CA ALA A 55 -10.04 5.96 0.85
C ALA A 55 -11.06 4.83 1.00
N GLN A 56 -11.69 4.39 -0.09
CA GLN A 56 -12.60 3.25 -0.10
C GLN A 56 -11.85 1.97 0.30
N GLN A 57 -10.74 1.64 -0.37
CA GLN A 57 -9.92 0.46 -0.06
C GLN A 57 -9.50 0.44 1.42
N VAL A 58 -9.06 1.58 1.94
CA VAL A 58 -8.65 1.68 3.36
C VAL A 58 -9.83 1.46 4.31
N ARG A 59 -11.02 2.02 4.02
CA ARG A 59 -12.21 1.81 4.85
C ARG A 59 -12.70 0.35 4.83
N GLU A 60 -12.61 -0.32 3.70
CA GLU A 60 -12.94 -1.75 3.59
C GLU A 60 -11.96 -2.63 4.40
N LEU A 61 -10.68 -2.22 4.48
CA LEU A 61 -9.66 -2.93 5.25
C LEU A 61 -9.67 -2.58 6.73
N ALA A 62 -10.07 -1.36 7.10
CA ALA A 62 -9.98 -0.84 8.48
C ALA A 62 -10.56 -1.77 9.56
N PRO A 63 -11.74 -2.42 9.37
CA PRO A 63 -12.30 -3.34 10.36
C PRO A 63 -11.42 -4.57 10.62
N ARG A 64 -10.52 -4.91 9.70
CA ARG A 64 -9.67 -6.11 9.77
C ARG A 64 -8.26 -5.82 10.30
N LEU A 65 -7.88 -4.55 10.49
CA LEU A 65 -6.53 -4.16 10.91
C LEU A 65 -6.12 -4.78 12.26
N PHE A 66 -7.02 -4.84 13.24
CA PHE A 66 -6.74 -5.47 14.53
C PHE A 66 -6.54 -6.98 14.40
N GLU A 67 -7.32 -7.66 13.56
CA GLU A 67 -7.15 -9.08 13.28
C GLU A 67 -5.78 -9.34 12.62
N LEU A 68 -5.42 -8.57 11.60
CA LEU A 68 -4.13 -8.66 10.93
C LEU A 68 -2.97 -8.42 11.90
N SER A 69 -3.08 -7.42 12.77
CA SER A 69 -2.08 -7.14 13.80
C SER A 69 -1.94 -8.29 14.80
N ARG A 70 -3.05 -8.92 15.22
CA ARG A 70 -3.05 -10.05 16.17
C ARG A 70 -2.36 -11.30 15.61
N ILE A 71 -2.36 -11.51 14.31
CA ILE A 71 -1.61 -12.59 13.67
C ILE A 71 -0.14 -12.24 13.41
N GLY A 72 0.31 -11.03 13.83
CA GLY A 72 1.68 -10.56 13.68
C GLY A 72 1.99 -9.88 12.36
N LEU A 73 0.96 -9.62 11.52
CA LEU A 73 1.14 -8.89 10.26
C LEU A 73 1.15 -7.38 10.52
N ARG A 74 2.15 -6.71 10.01
CA ARG A 74 2.20 -5.25 9.96
C ARG A 74 1.50 -4.74 8.71
N THR A 75 0.56 -3.80 8.88
CA THR A 75 -0.05 -3.09 7.75
C THR A 75 0.57 -1.70 7.62
N VAL A 76 1.04 -1.35 6.43
CA VAL A 76 1.65 -0.05 6.11
C VAL A 76 0.93 0.56 4.92
N LEU A 77 0.44 1.78 5.07
CA LEU A 77 -0.11 2.60 3.99
C LEU A 77 0.95 3.61 3.57
N VAL A 78 1.24 3.68 2.28
CA VAL A 78 2.17 4.63 1.70
C VAL A 78 1.41 5.55 0.77
N GLY A 79 1.45 6.86 0.99
CA GLY A 79 0.86 7.85 0.09
C GLY A 79 1.92 8.68 -0.61
N SER A 80 1.54 9.46 -1.63
CA SER A 80 2.46 10.31 -2.40
C SER A 80 2.38 11.80 -2.03
N GLY A 81 1.67 12.17 -0.98
CA GLY A 81 1.48 13.54 -0.55
C GLY A 81 2.49 14.01 0.50
N SER A 82 2.24 15.19 1.10
CA SER A 82 3.04 15.73 2.20
C SER A 82 2.72 15.05 3.55
N VAL A 83 3.54 15.35 4.57
CA VAL A 83 3.31 14.87 5.95
C VAL A 83 1.99 15.41 6.51
N GLU A 84 1.63 16.66 6.20
CA GLU A 84 0.36 17.27 6.62
C GLU A 84 -0.84 16.58 5.93
N GLN A 85 -0.72 16.27 4.65
CA GLN A 85 -1.74 15.54 3.90
C GLN A 85 -1.92 14.12 4.42
N ARG A 86 -0.83 13.46 4.85
CA ARG A 86 -0.86 12.19 5.58
C ARG A 86 -1.67 12.28 6.86
N ALA A 87 -1.41 13.30 7.70
CA ALA A 87 -2.14 13.51 8.95
C ALA A 87 -3.64 13.74 8.71
N ALA A 88 -3.97 14.59 7.74
CA ALA A 88 -5.35 14.83 7.33
C ALA A 88 -6.04 13.57 6.80
N PHE A 89 -5.33 12.71 6.05
CA PHE A 89 -5.84 11.43 5.58
C PHE A 89 -6.17 10.48 6.72
N MET A 90 -5.29 10.36 7.73
CA MET A 90 -5.51 9.53 8.91
C MET A 90 -6.78 9.96 9.66
N ALA A 91 -6.92 11.24 9.96
CA ALA A 91 -8.09 11.79 10.66
C ALA A 91 -9.39 11.53 9.87
N ARG A 92 -9.40 11.79 8.56
CA ARG A 92 -10.58 11.57 7.69
C ARG A 92 -11.02 10.11 7.62
N ASN A 93 -10.08 9.18 7.67
CA ASN A 93 -10.38 7.75 7.59
C ASN A 93 -10.44 7.07 8.96
N ARG A 94 -10.41 7.84 10.06
CA ARG A 94 -10.51 7.36 11.44
C ARG A 94 -9.47 6.27 11.76
N LEU A 95 -8.23 6.50 11.33
CA LEU A 95 -7.13 5.56 11.52
C LEU A 95 -6.34 5.83 12.81
N ASP A 96 -6.70 6.86 13.57
CA ASP A 96 -6.08 7.17 14.85
C ASP A 96 -6.34 6.03 15.85
N GLY A 97 -5.27 5.50 16.44
CA GLY A 97 -5.35 4.33 17.32
C GLY A 97 -5.49 2.98 16.63
N ALA A 98 -5.67 2.94 15.29
CA ALA A 98 -5.65 1.68 14.55
C ALA A 98 -4.22 1.12 14.43
N PRO A 99 -4.03 -0.22 14.42
CA PRO A 99 -2.72 -0.84 14.27
C PRO A 99 -2.23 -0.81 12.82
N VAL A 100 -2.06 0.40 12.30
CA VAL A 100 -1.60 0.68 10.94
C VAL A 100 -0.53 1.78 10.97
N THR A 101 0.53 1.59 10.21
CA THR A 101 1.55 2.62 9.99
C THR A 101 1.22 3.36 8.69
N VAL A 102 1.13 4.69 8.75
CA VAL A 102 0.93 5.51 7.55
C VAL A 102 2.18 6.35 7.35
N VAL A 103 2.78 6.25 6.16
CA VAL A 103 3.97 6.98 5.74
C VAL A 103 3.72 7.67 4.41
N THR A 104 4.62 8.56 4.01
CA THR A 104 4.51 9.24 2.72
C THR A 104 5.80 9.16 1.92
N ASP A 105 5.67 9.08 0.59
CA ASP A 105 6.78 9.14 -0.37
C ASP A 105 6.52 10.28 -1.38
N PRO A 106 6.78 11.53 -1.02
CA PRO A 106 6.61 12.66 -1.93
C PRO A 106 7.52 12.57 -3.17
N SER A 107 8.65 11.87 -3.01
CA SER A 107 9.63 11.67 -4.08
C SER A 107 9.18 10.66 -5.14
N LEU A 108 8.21 9.81 -4.83
CA LEU A 108 7.79 8.66 -5.62
C LEU A 108 8.92 7.64 -5.87
N GLY A 109 9.93 7.61 -5.02
CA GLY A 109 11.08 6.71 -5.13
C GLY A 109 10.67 5.24 -5.05
N LEU A 110 9.91 4.90 -4.02
CA LEU A 110 9.36 3.55 -3.82
C LEU A 110 8.40 3.15 -4.95
N TYR A 111 7.55 4.09 -5.41
CA TYR A 111 6.64 3.83 -6.52
C TYR A 111 7.38 3.47 -7.81
N ARG A 112 8.46 4.23 -8.13
CA ARG A 112 9.31 3.92 -9.29
C ARG A 112 10.02 2.58 -9.13
N ALA A 113 10.60 2.31 -7.97
CA ALA A 113 11.30 1.06 -7.69
C ALA A 113 10.38 -0.16 -7.85
N LEU A 114 9.11 -0.04 -7.45
CA LEU A 114 8.08 -1.08 -7.64
C LEU A 114 7.53 -1.15 -9.07
N GLY A 115 7.94 -0.26 -9.97
CA GLY A 115 7.44 -0.20 -11.35
C GLY A 115 5.96 0.21 -11.43
N LEU A 116 5.48 1.03 -10.49
CA LEU A 116 4.11 1.52 -10.52
C LEU A 116 3.96 2.62 -11.56
N VAL A 117 2.97 2.45 -12.43
CA VAL A 117 2.78 3.32 -13.60
C VAL A 117 2.33 4.71 -13.18
N ARG A 118 2.88 5.71 -13.89
CA ARG A 118 2.45 7.10 -13.82
C ARG A 118 1.74 7.44 -15.13
N SER A 119 0.41 7.54 -15.12
CA SER A 119 -0.40 7.70 -16.32
C SER A 119 -1.54 8.68 -16.11
N ALA A 120 -1.57 9.73 -16.94
CA ALA A 120 -2.70 10.67 -16.99
C ALA A 120 -3.98 10.00 -17.49
N TRP A 121 -3.88 9.07 -18.46
CA TRP A 121 -5.02 8.34 -18.98
C TRP A 121 -5.67 7.41 -17.95
N ALA A 122 -4.87 6.73 -17.15
CA ALA A 122 -5.36 5.88 -16.05
C ALA A 122 -6.04 6.70 -14.94
N ALA A 123 -5.75 8.00 -14.85
CA ALA A 123 -6.35 8.92 -13.88
C ALA A 123 -7.61 9.61 -14.40
N LEU A 124 -7.72 9.85 -15.71
CA LEU A 124 -8.75 10.71 -16.34
C LEU A 124 -9.56 9.99 -17.44
N GLY A 125 -9.25 8.72 -17.72
CA GLY A 125 -9.96 7.94 -18.74
C GLY A 125 -11.42 7.60 -18.35
N PRO A 126 -12.26 7.13 -19.30
CA PRO A 126 -13.68 6.84 -19.04
C PRO A 126 -13.91 5.86 -17.89
N ARG A 127 -13.04 4.86 -17.74
CA ARG A 127 -13.09 3.89 -16.64
C ARG A 127 -12.80 4.55 -15.31
N ALA A 128 -11.80 5.42 -15.24
CA ALA A 128 -11.48 6.19 -14.05
C ALA A 128 -12.63 7.11 -13.62
N LEU A 129 -13.30 7.74 -14.58
CA LEU A 129 -14.49 8.58 -14.33
C LEU A 129 -15.63 7.72 -13.74
N LEU A 130 -15.91 6.55 -14.33
CA LEU A 130 -16.96 5.65 -13.84
C LEU A 130 -16.67 5.16 -12.42
N GLU A 131 -15.44 4.74 -12.12
CA GLU A 131 -15.05 4.28 -10.78
C GLU A 131 -15.08 5.44 -9.75
N THR A 132 -14.68 6.64 -10.17
CA THR A 132 -14.77 7.83 -9.32
C THR A 132 -16.22 8.18 -9.00
N THR A 133 -17.12 8.17 -9.99
CA THR A 133 -18.54 8.44 -9.78
C THR A 133 -19.22 7.39 -8.89
N ARG A 134 -18.90 6.11 -9.06
CA ARG A 134 -19.38 5.03 -8.18
C ARG A 134 -18.92 5.22 -6.74
N ALA A 135 -17.65 5.53 -6.55
CA ALA A 135 -17.11 5.77 -5.21
C ALA A 135 -17.70 7.03 -4.55
N MET A 136 -17.95 8.09 -5.32
CA MET A 136 -18.63 9.29 -4.83
C MET A 136 -20.09 8.98 -4.45
N ALA A 137 -20.82 8.23 -5.26
CA ALA A 137 -22.18 7.77 -4.95
C ALA A 137 -22.24 6.90 -3.68
N ALA A 138 -21.17 6.15 -3.39
CA ALA A 138 -20.99 5.40 -2.15
C ALA A 138 -20.57 6.27 -0.94
N GLY A 139 -20.62 7.60 -1.05
CA GLY A 139 -20.33 8.54 0.03
C GLY A 139 -18.84 8.86 0.24
N HIS A 140 -18.00 8.65 -0.79
CA HIS A 140 -16.57 8.93 -0.74
C HIS A 140 -16.21 10.13 -1.64
N PRO A 141 -16.37 11.40 -1.17
CA PRO A 141 -16.08 12.56 -2.00
C PRO A 141 -14.58 12.66 -2.34
N GLN A 142 -14.30 12.99 -3.61
CA GLN A 142 -12.94 13.37 -4.02
C GLN A 142 -12.57 14.68 -3.33
N ARG A 143 -11.43 14.73 -2.65
CA ARG A 143 -10.95 15.94 -1.97
C ARG A 143 -9.56 16.30 -2.46
N GLY A 144 -9.50 17.31 -3.31
CA GLY A 144 -8.30 18.08 -3.61
C GLY A 144 -7.13 17.36 -4.29
N LEU A 145 -6.11 18.14 -4.60
CA LEU A 145 -4.83 17.72 -5.19
C LEU A 145 -3.84 17.34 -4.08
N GLU A 146 -4.08 16.24 -3.38
CA GLU A 146 -3.23 15.81 -2.25
C GLU A 146 -2.24 14.74 -2.71
N GLY A 147 -1.23 15.13 -3.49
CA GLY A 147 -0.20 14.26 -4.08
C GLY A 147 -0.27 14.18 -5.61
N ASP A 148 0.43 13.22 -6.21
CA ASP A 148 0.49 13.07 -7.67
C ASP A 148 -0.73 12.32 -8.22
N LEU A 149 -1.65 13.03 -8.86
CA LEU A 149 -2.87 12.46 -9.46
C LEU A 149 -2.62 11.41 -10.55
N ARG A 150 -1.47 11.46 -11.20
CA ARG A 150 -1.10 10.53 -12.28
C ARG A 150 -0.54 9.23 -11.74
N GLN A 151 -0.11 9.20 -10.47
CA GLN A 151 0.48 8.03 -9.85
C GLN A 151 -0.57 6.95 -9.64
N GLN A 152 -0.26 5.71 -10.03
CA GLN A 152 -1.06 4.54 -9.71
C GLN A 152 -0.55 3.91 -8.40
N GLY A 153 -1.45 3.23 -7.71
CA GLY A 153 -1.15 2.52 -6.47
C GLY A 153 -0.73 1.07 -6.71
N GLY A 154 -0.67 0.32 -5.63
CA GLY A 154 -0.36 -1.11 -5.66
C GLY A 154 -0.38 -1.74 -4.28
N VAL A 155 -0.17 -3.03 -4.24
CA VAL A 155 -0.07 -3.82 -3.00
C VAL A 155 1.14 -4.73 -3.08
N LEU A 156 1.90 -4.79 -1.99
CA LEU A 156 3.02 -5.71 -1.81
C LEU A 156 2.85 -6.41 -0.46
N LEU A 157 2.79 -7.74 -0.45
CA LEU A 157 2.87 -8.57 0.76
C LEU A 157 4.24 -9.22 0.81
N VAL A 158 4.95 -9.02 1.90
CA VAL A 158 6.31 -9.53 2.13
C VAL A 158 6.32 -10.37 3.40
N ASP A 159 6.95 -11.53 3.37
CA ASP A 159 7.16 -12.34 4.57
C ASP A 159 8.35 -11.83 5.42
N ARG A 160 8.53 -12.39 6.62
CA ARG A 160 9.62 -12.02 7.53
C ARG A 160 11.03 -12.27 6.97
N ARG A 161 11.16 -13.10 5.93
CA ARG A 161 12.44 -13.37 5.23
C ARG A 161 12.69 -12.38 4.11
N GLY A 162 11.75 -11.47 3.85
CA GLY A 162 11.81 -10.50 2.76
C GLY A 162 11.43 -11.09 1.41
N LEU A 163 10.69 -12.21 1.36
CA LEU A 163 10.21 -12.79 0.12
C LEU A 163 8.85 -12.21 -0.27
N VAL A 164 8.68 -11.94 -1.55
CA VAL A 164 7.42 -11.41 -2.11
C VAL A 164 6.36 -12.51 -2.13
N ARG A 165 5.26 -12.30 -1.43
CA ARG A 165 4.15 -13.25 -1.30
C ARG A 165 2.91 -12.83 -2.09
N LEU A 166 2.76 -11.54 -2.36
CA LEU A 166 1.77 -10.95 -3.25
C LEU A 166 2.31 -9.66 -3.82
N LEU A 167 2.05 -9.43 -5.10
CA LEU A 167 2.34 -8.17 -5.76
C LEU A 167 1.18 -7.83 -6.71
N HIS A 168 0.56 -6.68 -6.49
CA HIS A 168 -0.42 -6.11 -7.41
C HIS A 168 0.01 -4.69 -7.80
N ARG A 169 -0.01 -4.39 -9.08
CA ARG A 169 0.23 -3.06 -9.64
C ARG A 169 -1.05 -2.54 -10.25
N SER A 170 -1.64 -1.52 -9.66
CA SER A 170 -2.89 -0.94 -10.16
C SER A 170 -2.68 -0.26 -11.51
N ARG A 171 -3.58 -0.51 -12.45
CA ARG A 171 -3.57 0.06 -13.81
C ARG A 171 -4.50 1.26 -13.96
N SER A 172 -5.48 1.39 -13.06
CA SER A 172 -6.48 2.47 -13.07
C SER A 172 -6.98 2.76 -11.65
N ILE A 173 -7.83 3.79 -11.50
CA ILE A 173 -8.59 4.04 -10.27
C ILE A 173 -9.51 2.83 -10.02
N GLY A 174 -9.56 2.38 -8.75
CA GLY A 174 -10.38 1.23 -8.37
C GLY A 174 -9.80 -0.14 -8.74
N ASP A 175 -8.67 -0.19 -9.45
CA ASP A 175 -7.94 -1.44 -9.70
C ASP A 175 -7.07 -1.77 -8.49
N HIS A 176 -7.70 -2.31 -7.45
CA HIS A 176 -7.04 -2.84 -6.27
C HIS A 176 -7.68 -4.17 -5.88
N PRO A 177 -6.92 -5.10 -5.27
CA PRO A 177 -7.49 -6.33 -4.75
C PRO A 177 -8.55 -6.02 -3.70
N PRO A 178 -9.66 -6.77 -3.64
CA PRO A 178 -10.63 -6.69 -2.56
C PRO A 178 -9.96 -6.85 -1.20
N ALA A 179 -10.46 -6.16 -0.16
CA ALA A 179 -9.91 -6.27 1.19
C ALA A 179 -9.96 -7.71 1.71
N SER A 180 -10.99 -8.49 1.35
CA SER A 180 -11.10 -9.93 1.66
C SER A 180 -9.90 -10.73 1.15
N ASP A 181 -9.47 -10.48 -0.09
CA ASP A 181 -8.38 -11.23 -0.71
C ASP A 181 -7.03 -10.91 -0.05
N LEU A 182 -6.82 -9.64 0.33
CA LEU A 182 -5.65 -9.22 1.10
C LEU A 182 -5.61 -9.89 2.47
N VAL A 183 -6.73 -9.94 3.16
CA VAL A 183 -6.86 -10.61 4.46
C VAL A 183 -6.61 -12.12 4.32
N HIS A 184 -7.20 -12.78 3.32
CA HIS A 184 -6.97 -14.21 3.07
C HIS A 184 -5.49 -14.50 2.73
N ALA A 185 -4.83 -13.66 1.93
CA ALA A 185 -3.41 -13.82 1.63
C ALA A 185 -2.54 -13.67 2.90
N ALA A 186 -2.86 -12.69 3.74
CA ALA A 186 -2.18 -12.45 5.01
C ALA A 186 -2.36 -13.60 6.01
N LEU A 187 -3.59 -14.12 6.14
CA LEU A 187 -3.89 -15.26 7.02
C LEU A 187 -3.15 -16.53 6.56
N ARG A 188 -3.15 -16.82 5.26
CA ARG A 188 -2.38 -17.95 4.72
C ARG A 188 -0.90 -17.84 5.02
N LEU A 189 -0.32 -16.65 4.81
CA LEU A 189 1.08 -16.39 5.12
C LEU A 189 1.37 -16.61 6.62
N ALA A 190 0.51 -16.10 7.51
CA ALA A 190 0.68 -16.28 8.95
C ALA A 190 0.60 -17.75 9.38
N LEU A 191 -0.24 -18.56 8.73
CA LEU A 191 -0.31 -20.01 8.96
C LEU A 191 0.96 -20.72 8.48
N GLU A 192 1.45 -20.38 7.27
CA GLU A 192 2.70 -20.93 6.72
C GLU A 192 3.91 -20.61 7.63
N GLU A 193 3.99 -19.40 8.18
CA GLU A 193 5.09 -19.00 9.06
C GLU A 193 5.03 -19.63 10.45
N ARG A 194 3.85 -20.08 10.90
CA ARG A 194 3.66 -20.81 12.17
C ARG A 194 3.83 -22.31 12.04
N ALA A 195 3.67 -22.86 10.83
CA ALA A 195 3.90 -24.27 10.60
C ALA A 195 5.35 -24.63 10.95
N PRO A 196 5.61 -25.67 11.78
CA PRO A 196 6.96 -26.10 12.05
C PRO A 196 7.61 -26.52 10.72
N THR A 197 8.82 -26.04 10.47
CA THR A 197 9.63 -26.51 9.34
C THR A 197 9.90 -27.99 9.59
N VAL A 198 9.16 -28.87 8.92
CA VAL A 198 9.49 -30.28 8.90
C VAL A 198 10.82 -30.37 8.13
N MET A 199 11.91 -30.51 8.88
CA MET A 199 13.19 -30.87 8.27
C MET A 199 13.06 -32.33 7.80
N VAL A 200 13.02 -32.51 6.49
CA VAL A 200 13.16 -33.81 5.82
C VAL A 200 14.63 -34.11 5.67
#